data_c76778379d39ef46f9e2a72c8972bc19
#
_entry.id   c76778379d39ef46f9e2a72c8972bc19
#
_cell.length_a   1.000
_cell.length_b   1.000
_cell.length_c   1.000
_cell.angle_alpha   90.00
_cell.angle_beta   90.00
_cell.angle_gamma   90.00
#
_symmetry.space_group_name_H-M   'P 1'
#
loop_
_entity.id
_entity.type
_entity.pdbx_description
1 polymer ?
#
loop_
_entity_poly.entity_id
_entity_poly.type
_entity_poly.pdbx_seq_one_letter_code
_entity_poly.pdbx_strand_id
1 'polypeptide(L)'
;MRESDPHDRDVNVFERDQSLLSDPFYMVLLWARCINVYLRSALQFWLVKYIISLGYTNKPLTTFVFAYMITCNPLIGNLIGAKLSGLFGGYYKKRSLIYVLIWQLAACAAFTPAPYFEEWWKFCIFASMYQILGMANVSPIGNIMSTSLKGDQKKRAAGVMAVFNVIIGSVPAPPIYGLILDRWGEYNKHCAMIAYKNYLYVTIPLIICAIVIRELRFRNKGEPLVGEKEDKVEYKEPMQEFVDDFKLKTKDPEDKGTEMKEV
;
A
#
# COMPACT_ATOMS: atom_id res chain seq x y z
N MET A 1 4.25 -35.75 25.57
CA MET A 1 3.87 -34.72 24.58
C MET A 1 2.78 -35.30 23.70
N ARG A 2 1.54 -34.79 23.76
CA ARG A 2 0.48 -35.22 22.86
C ARG A 2 0.72 -34.52 21.52
N GLU A 3 1.03 -35.27 20.48
CA GLU A 3 0.96 -34.76 19.12
C GLU A 3 -0.49 -34.31 18.85
N SER A 4 -0.68 -33.03 18.61
CA SER A 4 -1.95 -32.48 18.21
C SER A 4 -2.31 -33.03 16.82
N ASP A 5 -3.48 -33.63 16.71
CA ASP A 5 -4.06 -34.18 15.48
C ASP A 5 -3.94 -33.12 14.33
N PRO A 6 -3.43 -33.48 13.14
CA PRO A 6 -3.32 -32.56 12.02
C PRO A 6 -4.68 -31.92 11.65
N HIS A 7 -5.78 -32.64 11.85
CA HIS A 7 -7.14 -32.14 11.60
C HIS A 7 -7.56 -31.00 12.55
N ASP A 8 -7.15 -31.05 13.82
CA ASP A 8 -7.36 -29.97 14.79
C ASP A 8 -6.60 -28.69 14.45
N ARG A 9 -5.48 -28.79 13.74
CA ARG A 9 -4.72 -27.62 13.27
C ARG A 9 -5.43 -26.88 12.16
N ASP A 10 -6.03 -27.58 11.22
CA ASP A 10 -6.69 -26.98 10.05
C ASP A 10 -8.00 -26.26 10.43
N VAL A 11 -8.79 -26.86 11.34
CA VAL A 11 -10.01 -26.24 11.87
C VAL A 11 -9.70 -24.94 12.62
N ASN A 12 -8.67 -24.96 13.47
CA ASN A 12 -8.21 -23.77 14.18
C ASN A 12 -7.69 -22.65 13.27
N VAL A 13 -7.12 -22.98 12.11
CA VAL A 13 -6.65 -22.01 11.13
C VAL A 13 -7.84 -21.30 10.48
N PHE A 14 -8.86 -22.04 10.06
CA PHE A 14 -10.03 -21.49 9.39
C PHE A 14 -10.85 -20.56 10.31
N GLU A 15 -11.09 -20.95 11.55
CA GLU A 15 -11.81 -20.12 12.54
C GLU A 15 -11.05 -18.82 12.85
N ARG A 16 -9.72 -18.87 12.92
CA ARG A 16 -8.87 -17.68 13.14
C ARG A 16 -8.86 -16.73 11.96
N ASP A 17 -8.96 -17.25 10.73
CA ASP A 17 -9.03 -16.41 9.54
C ASP A 17 -10.41 -15.75 9.41
N GLN A 18 -11.50 -16.44 9.81
CA GLN A 18 -12.82 -15.83 9.94
C GLN A 18 -12.83 -14.67 10.95
N SER A 19 -12.12 -14.78 12.05
CA SER A 19 -12.05 -13.70 13.05
C SER A 19 -11.38 -12.43 12.49
N LEU A 20 -10.41 -12.59 11.58
CA LEU A 20 -9.74 -11.48 10.90
C LEU A 20 -10.67 -10.76 9.91
N LEU A 21 -11.39 -11.54 9.10
CA LEU A 21 -12.36 -11.01 8.12
C LEU A 21 -13.62 -10.42 8.79
N SER A 22 -13.88 -10.78 10.03
CA SER A 22 -14.98 -10.21 10.84
C SER A 22 -14.62 -8.86 11.46
N ASP A 23 -13.36 -8.42 11.38
CA ASP A 23 -12.96 -7.10 11.87
C ASP A 23 -13.32 -6.00 10.87
N PRO A 24 -14.32 -5.14 11.18
CA PRO A 24 -14.79 -4.12 10.25
C PRO A 24 -13.70 -3.07 9.94
N PHE A 25 -12.80 -2.77 10.85
CA PHE A 25 -11.71 -1.84 10.63
C PHE A 25 -10.72 -2.40 9.59
N TYR A 26 -10.33 -3.66 9.76
CA TYR A 26 -9.45 -4.35 8.84
C TYR A 26 -10.09 -4.45 7.44
N MET A 27 -11.36 -4.85 7.37
CA MET A 27 -12.09 -5.03 6.10
C MET A 27 -12.22 -3.74 5.32
N VAL A 28 -12.59 -2.65 5.97
CA VAL A 28 -12.75 -1.34 5.30
C VAL A 28 -11.43 -0.85 4.70
N LEU A 29 -10.33 -0.98 5.43
CA LEU A 29 -8.99 -0.64 4.91
C LEU A 29 -8.54 -1.58 3.80
N LEU A 30 -8.86 -2.88 3.91
CA LEU A 30 -8.58 -3.87 2.89
C LEU A 30 -9.27 -3.52 1.56
N TRP A 31 -10.56 -3.15 1.62
CA TRP A 31 -11.29 -2.69 0.44
C TRP A 31 -10.71 -1.41 -0.15
N ALA A 32 -10.38 -0.41 0.67
CA ALA A 32 -9.75 0.82 0.19
C ALA A 32 -8.42 0.53 -0.52
N ARG A 33 -7.63 -0.41 0.00
CA ARG A 33 -6.38 -0.87 -0.62
C ARG A 33 -6.64 -1.62 -1.93
N CYS A 34 -7.60 -2.55 -1.97
CA CYS A 34 -7.95 -3.30 -3.18
C CYS A 34 -8.39 -2.38 -4.32
N ILE A 35 -9.16 -1.32 -4.04
CA ILE A 35 -9.58 -0.33 -5.04
C ILE A 35 -8.36 0.42 -5.61
N ASN A 36 -7.41 0.82 -4.78
CA ASN A 36 -6.18 1.45 -5.26
C ASN A 36 -5.35 0.51 -6.16
N VAL A 37 -5.26 -0.78 -5.79
CA VAL A 37 -4.58 -1.80 -6.59
C VAL A 37 -5.32 -2.04 -7.90
N TYR A 38 -6.66 -2.10 -7.86
CA TYR A 38 -7.54 -2.28 -9.02
C TYR A 38 -7.30 -1.20 -10.09
N LEU A 39 -7.37 0.07 -9.68
CA LEU A 39 -7.16 1.20 -10.59
C LEU A 39 -5.75 1.20 -11.20
N ARG A 40 -4.74 0.89 -10.38
CA ARG A 40 -3.36 0.81 -10.87
C ARG A 40 -3.19 -0.32 -11.89
N SER A 41 -3.75 -1.49 -11.62
CA SER A 41 -3.62 -2.66 -12.50
C SER A 41 -4.26 -2.41 -13.87
N ALA A 42 -5.42 -1.78 -13.92
CA ALA A 42 -6.01 -1.41 -15.20
C ALA A 42 -5.21 -0.34 -15.95
N LEU A 43 -4.72 0.70 -15.24
CA LEU A 43 -3.84 1.68 -15.86
C LEU A 43 -2.59 1.01 -16.43
N GLN A 44 -1.95 0.12 -15.70
CA GLN A 44 -0.77 -0.59 -16.16
C GLN A 44 -1.04 -1.42 -17.42
N PHE A 45 -2.20 -2.05 -17.52
CA PHE A 45 -2.54 -2.88 -18.67
C PHE A 45 -2.95 -2.05 -19.90
N TRP A 46 -3.75 -1.00 -19.70
CA TRP A 46 -4.36 -0.24 -20.81
C TRP A 46 -3.63 1.05 -21.17
N LEU A 47 -2.60 1.46 -20.40
CA LEU A 47 -1.90 2.74 -20.56
C LEU A 47 -1.35 2.94 -21.97
N VAL A 48 -0.67 1.94 -22.53
CA VAL A 48 -0.08 2.01 -23.88
C VAL A 48 -1.16 2.22 -24.92
N LYS A 49 -2.24 1.41 -24.86
CA LYS A 49 -3.37 1.52 -25.79
C LYS A 49 -4.05 2.90 -25.69
N TYR A 50 -4.19 3.41 -24.47
CA TYR A 50 -4.78 4.72 -24.23
C TYR A 50 -3.90 5.86 -24.80
N ILE A 51 -2.59 5.85 -24.57
CA ILE A 51 -1.66 6.84 -25.13
C ILE A 51 -1.68 6.82 -26.65
N ILE A 52 -1.69 5.65 -27.28
CA ILE A 52 -1.80 5.51 -28.74
C ILE A 52 -3.14 6.07 -29.22
N SER A 53 -4.23 5.87 -28.50
CA SER A 53 -5.55 6.41 -28.85
C SER A 53 -5.62 7.93 -28.75
N LEU A 54 -4.73 8.58 -28.00
CA LEU A 54 -4.56 10.03 -27.96
C LEU A 54 -3.72 10.59 -29.14
N GLY A 55 -3.45 9.77 -30.17
CA GLY A 55 -2.77 10.19 -31.39
C GLY A 55 -1.24 10.07 -31.34
N TYR A 56 -0.68 9.48 -30.28
CA TYR A 56 0.75 9.32 -30.19
C TYR A 56 1.23 8.00 -30.82
N THR A 57 1.96 8.10 -31.92
CA THR A 57 2.33 6.96 -32.79
C THR A 57 3.77 6.46 -32.61
N ASN A 58 4.62 7.16 -31.85
CA ASN A 58 6.01 6.76 -31.65
C ASN A 58 6.09 5.60 -30.64
N LYS A 59 6.04 4.37 -31.14
CA LYS A 59 6.04 3.15 -30.34
C LYS A 59 7.24 3.01 -29.37
N PRO A 60 8.50 3.27 -29.76
CA PRO A 60 9.64 3.18 -28.83
C PRO A 60 9.50 4.10 -27.62
N LEU A 61 9.12 5.36 -27.84
CA LEU A 61 8.94 6.32 -26.75
C LEU A 61 7.73 6.00 -25.86
N THR A 62 6.62 5.50 -26.44
CA THR A 62 5.47 5.03 -25.68
C THR A 62 5.86 3.89 -24.73
N THR A 63 6.67 2.94 -25.24
CA THR A 63 7.16 1.82 -24.42
C THR A 63 8.09 2.30 -23.30
N PHE A 64 8.95 3.26 -23.58
CA PHE A 64 9.84 3.85 -22.57
C PHE A 64 9.05 4.58 -21.48
N VAL A 65 8.08 5.44 -21.86
CA VAL A 65 7.21 6.15 -20.91
C VAL A 65 6.42 5.14 -20.06
N PHE A 66 5.89 4.10 -20.66
CA PHE A 66 5.20 3.03 -19.98
C PHE A 66 6.09 2.33 -18.95
N ALA A 67 7.29 1.90 -19.36
CA ALA A 67 8.25 1.24 -18.47
C ALA A 67 8.63 2.14 -17.29
N TYR A 68 8.89 3.42 -17.54
CA TYR A 68 9.16 4.42 -16.51
C TYR A 68 8.00 4.55 -15.52
N MET A 69 6.77 4.72 -16.02
CA MET A 69 5.59 4.90 -15.18
C MET A 69 5.31 3.68 -14.30
N ILE A 70 5.51 2.46 -14.82
CA ILE A 70 5.26 1.24 -14.06
C ILE A 70 6.34 0.96 -13.00
N THR A 71 7.58 1.30 -13.29
CA THR A 71 8.72 0.95 -12.44
C THR A 71 9.07 2.08 -11.48
N CYS A 72 9.33 3.28 -11.99
CA CYS A 72 9.86 4.39 -11.20
C CYS A 72 8.80 5.03 -10.31
N ASN A 73 7.58 5.26 -10.82
CA ASN A 73 6.54 5.93 -10.03
C ASN A 73 6.14 5.16 -8.76
N PRO A 74 5.91 3.82 -8.81
CA PRO A 74 5.61 3.05 -7.61
C PRO A 74 6.77 3.04 -6.60
N LEU A 75 8.00 2.97 -7.10
CA LEU A 75 9.19 2.99 -6.24
C LEU A 75 9.30 4.31 -5.49
N ILE A 76 9.23 5.43 -6.23
CA ILE A 76 9.26 6.78 -5.66
C ILE A 76 8.12 6.96 -4.64
N GLY A 77 6.90 6.56 -5.01
CA GLY A 77 5.73 6.67 -4.14
C GLY A 77 5.89 5.89 -2.83
N ASN A 78 6.36 4.64 -2.90
CA ASN A 78 6.61 3.84 -1.70
C ASN A 78 7.68 4.43 -0.79
N LEU A 79 8.78 4.96 -1.36
CA LEU A 79 9.84 5.62 -0.58
C LEU A 79 9.33 6.88 0.12
N ILE A 80 8.56 7.72 -0.60
CA ILE A 80 7.93 8.91 -0.04
C ILE A 80 6.96 8.51 1.08
N GLY A 81 6.09 7.52 0.83
CA GLY A 81 5.10 7.04 1.79
C GLY A 81 5.73 6.50 3.08
N ALA A 82 6.79 5.71 2.96
CA ALA A 82 7.53 5.17 4.09
C ALA A 82 8.19 6.29 4.94
N LYS A 83 8.88 7.23 4.28
CA LYS A 83 9.57 8.32 4.96
C LYS A 83 8.60 9.28 5.66
N LEU A 84 7.53 9.68 4.98
CA LEU A 84 6.57 10.63 5.53
C LEU A 84 5.72 10.03 6.64
N SER A 85 5.35 8.75 6.56
CA SER A 85 4.62 8.08 7.65
C SER A 85 5.42 8.06 8.96
N GLY A 86 6.75 7.95 8.88
CA GLY A 86 7.64 8.10 10.03
C GLY A 86 7.54 9.49 10.67
N LEU A 87 7.49 10.56 9.86
CA LEU A 87 7.38 11.95 10.35
C LEU A 87 6.05 12.22 11.09
N PHE A 88 4.98 11.53 10.72
CA PHE A 88 3.68 11.65 11.39
C PHE A 88 3.55 10.79 12.66
N GLY A 89 4.66 10.24 13.15
CA GLY A 89 4.74 9.51 14.40
C GLY A 89 4.39 8.04 14.30
N GLY A 90 4.63 7.45 13.12
CA GLY A 90 4.45 6.02 12.88
C GLY A 90 2.99 5.61 12.62
N TYR A 91 2.80 4.31 12.45
CA TYR A 91 1.51 3.74 12.02
C TYR A 91 0.50 3.55 13.15
N TYR A 92 0.95 3.68 14.41
CA TYR A 92 0.13 3.46 15.60
C TYR A 92 -0.73 4.66 15.98
N LYS A 93 -0.32 5.88 15.61
CA LYS A 93 -1.02 7.10 16.01
C LYS A 93 -2.27 7.35 15.18
N LYS A 94 -3.28 7.97 15.82
CA LYS A 94 -4.52 8.40 15.17
C LYS A 94 -4.26 9.27 13.92
N ARG A 95 -3.21 10.07 13.94
CA ARG A 95 -2.79 10.96 12.84
C ARG A 95 -2.42 10.20 11.55
N SER A 96 -2.02 8.93 11.65
CA SER A 96 -1.64 8.12 10.47
C SER A 96 -2.80 7.90 9.49
N LEU A 97 -4.04 7.72 9.99
CA LEU A 97 -5.22 7.62 9.11
C LEU A 97 -5.59 8.95 8.46
N ILE A 98 -5.40 10.07 9.18
CA ILE A 98 -5.61 11.41 8.61
C ILE A 98 -4.58 11.66 7.50
N TYR A 99 -3.33 11.26 7.71
CA TYR A 99 -2.29 11.30 6.69
C TYR A 99 -2.72 10.50 5.45
N VAL A 100 -3.18 9.27 5.61
CA VAL A 100 -3.67 8.44 4.49
C VAL A 100 -4.81 9.13 3.76
N LEU A 101 -5.76 9.76 4.47
CA LEU A 101 -6.86 10.51 3.88
C LEU A 101 -6.37 11.69 3.03
N ILE A 102 -5.44 12.49 3.57
CA ILE A 102 -4.88 13.65 2.85
C ILE A 102 -4.19 13.21 1.56
N TRP A 103 -3.37 12.16 1.62
CA TRP A 103 -2.70 11.62 0.44
C TRP A 103 -3.68 11.01 -0.57
N GLN A 104 -4.75 10.37 -0.09
CA GLN A 104 -5.79 9.86 -0.98
C GLN A 104 -6.53 10.99 -1.68
N LEU A 105 -6.86 12.07 -0.99
CA LEU A 105 -7.45 13.27 -1.58
C LEU A 105 -6.51 13.89 -2.62
N ALA A 106 -5.22 13.99 -2.32
CA ALA A 106 -4.22 14.48 -3.27
C ALA A 106 -4.11 13.58 -4.51
N ALA A 107 -4.13 12.26 -4.33
CA ALA A 107 -4.14 11.30 -5.44
C ALA A 107 -5.41 11.44 -6.32
N CYS A 108 -6.58 11.61 -5.70
CA CYS A 108 -7.83 11.88 -6.41
C CYS A 108 -7.76 13.20 -7.18
N ALA A 109 -7.29 14.26 -6.56
CA ALA A 109 -7.13 15.57 -7.19
C ALA A 109 -6.17 15.52 -8.39
N ALA A 110 -5.05 14.80 -8.25
CA ALA A 110 -4.08 14.62 -9.32
C ALA A 110 -4.66 13.84 -10.51
N PHE A 111 -5.47 12.81 -10.28
CA PHE A 111 -6.02 11.99 -11.37
C PHE A 111 -7.28 12.56 -11.99
N THR A 112 -7.98 13.46 -11.30
CA THR A 112 -9.23 14.05 -11.77
C THR A 112 -9.14 14.67 -13.15
N PRO A 113 -8.14 15.52 -13.47
CA PRO A 113 -8.04 16.17 -14.78
C PRO A 113 -7.48 15.23 -15.86
N ALA A 114 -6.78 14.15 -15.50
CA ALA A 114 -6.06 13.31 -16.45
C ALA A 114 -6.91 12.82 -17.64
N PRO A 115 -8.12 12.28 -17.47
CA PRO A 115 -8.94 11.77 -18.58
C PRO A 115 -9.48 12.84 -19.54
N TYR A 116 -9.37 14.11 -19.18
CA TYR A 116 -9.92 15.21 -20.00
C TYR A 116 -8.90 15.83 -20.95
N PHE A 117 -7.62 15.44 -20.83
CA PHE A 117 -6.59 15.94 -21.72
C PHE A 117 -6.56 15.14 -23.03
N GLU A 118 -6.52 15.86 -24.13
CA GLU A 118 -6.31 15.29 -25.47
C GLU A 118 -4.82 15.04 -25.74
N GLU A 119 -3.94 15.84 -25.13
CA GLU A 119 -2.50 15.67 -25.29
C GLU A 119 -1.96 14.57 -24.36
N TRP A 120 -1.37 13.57 -24.98
CA TRP A 120 -0.82 12.39 -24.29
C TRP A 120 0.15 12.72 -23.15
N TRP A 121 0.99 13.73 -23.32
CA TRP A 121 1.99 14.09 -22.30
C TRP A 121 1.36 14.70 -21.05
N LYS A 122 0.31 15.51 -21.17
CA LYS A 122 -0.44 16.02 -20.02
C LYS A 122 -1.08 14.86 -19.25
N PHE A 123 -1.73 13.94 -19.97
CA PHE A 123 -2.25 12.73 -19.35
C PHE A 123 -1.18 11.96 -18.59
N CYS A 124 0.00 11.73 -19.20
CA CYS A 124 1.10 11.01 -18.56
C CYS A 124 1.62 11.69 -17.29
N ILE A 125 1.71 13.02 -17.26
CA ILE A 125 2.12 13.78 -16.07
C ILE A 125 1.13 13.54 -14.93
N PHE A 126 -0.17 13.76 -15.17
CA PHE A 126 -1.18 13.61 -14.13
C PHE A 126 -1.38 12.16 -13.69
N ALA A 127 -1.28 11.21 -14.60
CA ALA A 127 -1.31 9.79 -14.28
C ALA A 127 -0.07 9.36 -13.46
N SER A 128 1.11 9.92 -13.76
CA SER A 128 2.33 9.70 -12.97
C SER A 128 2.20 10.27 -11.55
N MET A 129 1.69 11.50 -11.42
CA MET A 129 1.42 12.09 -10.12
C MET A 129 0.45 11.22 -9.29
N TYR A 130 -0.63 10.75 -9.91
CA TYR A 130 -1.54 9.81 -9.25
C TYR A 130 -0.84 8.53 -8.81
N GLN A 131 -0.01 7.93 -9.67
CA GLN A 131 0.69 6.69 -9.32
C GLN A 131 1.63 6.88 -8.13
N ILE A 132 2.39 7.98 -8.10
CA ILE A 132 3.29 8.31 -6.98
C ILE A 132 2.49 8.51 -5.69
N LEU A 133 1.46 9.36 -5.72
CA LEU A 133 0.64 9.67 -4.55
C LEU A 133 -0.17 8.45 -4.06
N GLY A 134 -0.73 7.68 -4.99
CA GLY A 134 -1.45 6.45 -4.66
C GLY A 134 -0.55 5.38 -4.04
N MET A 135 0.68 5.24 -4.54
CA MET A 135 1.65 4.30 -3.97
C MET A 135 2.18 4.76 -2.61
N ALA A 136 2.29 6.07 -2.38
CA ALA A 136 2.61 6.61 -1.07
C ALA A 136 1.57 6.22 0.01
N ASN A 137 0.34 5.87 -0.39
CA ASN A 137 -0.73 5.41 0.50
C ASN A 137 -0.74 3.89 0.73
N VAL A 138 -0.31 3.10 -0.24
CA VAL A 138 -0.45 1.63 -0.19
C VAL A 138 0.33 1.03 0.97
N SER A 139 1.57 1.49 1.20
CA SER A 139 2.41 1.03 2.31
C SER A 139 1.86 1.43 3.69
N PRO A 140 1.51 2.71 3.95
CA PRO A 140 0.89 3.11 5.21
C PRO A 140 -0.40 2.35 5.53
N ILE A 141 -1.31 2.16 4.57
CA ILE A 141 -2.55 1.40 4.79
C ILE A 141 -2.23 -0.03 5.24
N GLY A 142 -1.31 -0.71 4.54
CA GLY A 142 -0.91 -2.08 4.90
C GLY A 142 -0.30 -2.17 6.30
N ASN A 143 0.53 -1.21 6.67
CA ASN A 143 1.16 -1.17 7.99
C ASN A 143 0.14 -0.85 9.09
N ILE A 144 -0.79 0.10 8.88
CA ILE A 144 -1.88 0.40 9.82
C ILE A 144 -2.75 -0.85 10.04
N MET A 145 -3.09 -1.57 8.96
CA MET A 145 -3.83 -2.84 9.07
C MET A 145 -3.07 -3.86 9.91
N SER A 146 -1.78 -4.03 9.65
CA SER A 146 -0.93 -4.99 10.38
C SER A 146 -0.76 -4.62 11.85
N THR A 147 -0.64 -3.32 12.16
CA THR A 147 -0.44 -2.83 13.54
C THR A 147 -1.70 -2.88 14.38
N SER A 148 -2.87 -2.95 13.76
CA SER A 148 -4.15 -3.13 14.48
C SER A 148 -4.38 -4.55 15.00
N LEU A 149 -3.54 -5.51 14.62
CA LEU A 149 -3.70 -6.93 14.89
C LEU A 149 -2.68 -7.45 15.89
N LYS A 150 -3.03 -8.54 16.59
CA LYS A 150 -2.19 -9.16 17.63
C LYS A 150 -1.32 -10.29 17.03
N GLY A 151 -0.04 -10.35 17.44
CA GLY A 151 0.86 -11.48 17.30
C GLY A 151 0.74 -12.26 15.98
N ASP A 152 0.29 -13.51 16.06
CA ASP A 152 0.18 -14.42 14.90
C ASP A 152 -0.81 -13.93 13.82
N GLN A 153 -1.80 -13.10 14.18
CA GLN A 153 -2.73 -12.52 13.21
C GLN A 153 -2.02 -11.58 12.23
N LYS A 154 -0.92 -10.90 12.64
CA LYS A 154 -0.13 -10.03 11.75
C LYS A 154 0.41 -10.78 10.52
N LYS A 155 0.98 -11.97 10.74
CA LYS A 155 1.58 -12.77 9.66
C LYS A 155 0.50 -13.23 8.67
N ARG A 156 -0.65 -13.66 9.18
CA ARG A 156 -1.78 -14.11 8.37
C ARG A 156 -2.45 -12.97 7.61
N ALA A 157 -2.59 -11.82 8.26
CA ALA A 157 -3.16 -10.62 7.64
C ALA A 157 -2.41 -10.19 6.38
N ALA A 158 -1.09 -10.34 6.37
CA ALA A 158 -0.29 -10.06 5.18
C ALA A 158 -0.61 -11.02 4.03
N GLY A 159 -0.81 -12.31 4.32
CA GLY A 159 -1.23 -13.32 3.34
C GLY A 159 -2.64 -13.05 2.80
N VAL A 160 -3.61 -12.83 3.68
CA VAL A 160 -4.99 -12.48 3.30
C VAL A 160 -5.00 -11.22 2.43
N MET A 161 -4.28 -10.18 2.84
CA MET A 161 -4.17 -8.94 2.08
C MET A 161 -3.56 -9.16 0.69
N ALA A 162 -2.54 -10.02 0.56
CA ALA A 162 -1.93 -10.34 -0.73
C ALA A 162 -2.93 -11.05 -1.65
N VAL A 163 -3.67 -12.04 -1.14
CA VAL A 163 -4.70 -12.79 -1.90
C VAL A 163 -5.81 -11.84 -2.36
N PHE A 164 -6.35 -11.01 -1.48
CA PHE A 164 -7.40 -10.05 -1.82
C PHE A 164 -6.92 -9.01 -2.84
N ASN A 165 -5.71 -8.50 -2.71
CA ASN A 165 -5.12 -7.58 -3.70
C ASN A 165 -5.04 -8.21 -5.10
N VAL A 166 -4.75 -9.51 -5.20
CA VAL A 166 -4.70 -10.21 -6.48
C VAL A 166 -6.10 -10.49 -7.00
N ILE A 167 -6.95 -11.17 -6.22
CA ILE A 167 -8.26 -11.66 -6.67
C ILE A 167 -9.24 -10.51 -6.92
N ILE A 168 -9.30 -9.52 -6.03
CA ILE A 168 -10.26 -8.42 -6.10
C ILE A 168 -9.64 -7.18 -6.75
N GLY A 169 -8.35 -6.94 -6.50
CA GLY A 169 -7.65 -5.77 -7.03
C GLY A 169 -7.14 -5.99 -8.46
N SER A 170 -6.20 -6.89 -8.66
CA SER A 170 -5.44 -6.92 -9.91
C SER A 170 -6.12 -7.68 -11.05
N VAL A 171 -6.67 -8.87 -10.77
CA VAL A 171 -7.20 -9.77 -11.81
C VAL A 171 -8.43 -9.20 -12.52
N PRO A 172 -9.46 -8.66 -11.85
CA PRO A 172 -10.66 -8.19 -12.51
C PRO A 172 -10.48 -6.83 -13.21
N ALA A 173 -9.45 -6.08 -12.88
CA ALA A 173 -9.29 -4.71 -13.35
C ALA A 173 -9.13 -4.59 -14.88
N PRO A 174 -8.22 -5.32 -15.56
CA PRO A 174 -8.08 -5.23 -17.01
C PRO A 174 -9.33 -5.67 -17.78
N PRO A 175 -9.97 -6.82 -17.48
CA PRO A 175 -11.17 -7.24 -18.23
C PRO A 175 -12.36 -6.31 -18.00
N ILE A 176 -12.57 -5.80 -16.77
CA ILE A 176 -13.68 -4.87 -16.50
C ILE A 176 -13.47 -3.55 -17.27
N TYR A 177 -12.26 -3.00 -17.31
CA TYR A 177 -11.96 -1.83 -18.12
C TYR A 177 -12.18 -2.09 -19.61
N GLY A 178 -11.77 -3.28 -20.11
CA GLY A 178 -12.03 -3.70 -21.48
C GLY A 178 -13.52 -3.74 -21.82
N LEU A 179 -14.34 -4.34 -20.94
CA LEU A 179 -15.80 -4.38 -21.10
C LEU A 179 -16.44 -2.99 -21.11
N ILE A 180 -15.94 -2.08 -20.27
CA ILE A 180 -16.40 -0.67 -20.26
C ILE A 180 -16.05 0.00 -21.59
N LEU A 181 -14.82 -0.22 -22.07
CA LEU A 181 -14.35 0.33 -23.34
C LEU A 181 -15.16 -0.19 -24.53
N ASP A 182 -15.43 -1.50 -24.58
CA ASP A 182 -16.20 -2.14 -25.65
C ASP A 182 -17.67 -1.67 -25.66
N ARG A 183 -18.27 -1.49 -24.47
CA ARG A 183 -19.67 -1.07 -24.36
C ARG A 183 -19.90 0.39 -24.78
N TRP A 184 -18.94 1.26 -24.50
CA TRP A 184 -19.05 2.69 -24.85
C TRP A 184 -18.36 3.09 -26.16
N GLY A 185 -17.74 2.12 -26.83
CA GLY A 185 -17.17 2.24 -28.16
C GLY A 185 -15.87 3.05 -28.24
N GLU A 186 -15.19 2.91 -29.37
CA GLU A 186 -13.94 3.65 -29.64
C GLU A 186 -14.11 5.18 -29.65
N TYR A 187 -15.33 5.66 -29.89
CA TYR A 187 -15.68 7.10 -29.89
C TYR A 187 -15.58 7.75 -28.49
N ASN A 188 -15.58 6.97 -27.40
CA ASN A 188 -15.62 7.50 -26.03
C ASN A 188 -14.51 6.96 -25.13
N LYS A 189 -13.27 6.88 -25.66
CA LYS A 189 -12.08 6.50 -24.85
C LYS A 189 -11.97 7.27 -23.53
N HIS A 190 -12.33 8.57 -23.55
CA HIS A 190 -12.37 9.40 -22.36
C HIS A 190 -13.44 8.96 -21.37
N CYS A 191 -14.62 8.55 -21.84
CA CYS A 191 -15.70 8.09 -20.97
C CYS A 191 -15.33 6.84 -20.18
N ALA A 192 -14.65 5.87 -20.80
CA ALA A 192 -14.17 4.68 -20.12
C ALA A 192 -13.16 5.04 -19.03
N MET A 193 -12.23 5.95 -19.31
CA MET A 193 -11.24 6.41 -18.33
C MET A 193 -11.89 7.25 -17.23
N ILE A 194 -12.90 8.08 -17.54
CA ILE A 194 -13.67 8.86 -16.56
C ILE A 194 -14.46 7.94 -15.63
N ALA A 195 -15.19 6.96 -16.19
CA ALA A 195 -15.91 5.98 -15.39
C ALA A 195 -14.95 5.23 -14.44
N TYR A 196 -13.83 4.82 -14.99
CA TYR A 196 -12.81 4.10 -14.22
C TYR A 196 -12.21 4.96 -13.10
N LYS A 197 -11.92 6.23 -13.39
CA LYS A 197 -11.47 7.21 -12.40
C LYS A 197 -12.44 7.34 -11.23
N ASN A 198 -13.74 7.27 -11.47
CA ASN A 198 -14.74 7.48 -10.43
C ASN A 198 -14.68 6.42 -9.32
N TYR A 199 -14.17 5.21 -9.61
CA TYR A 199 -13.91 4.21 -8.56
C TYR A 199 -12.88 4.69 -7.52
N LEU A 200 -11.96 5.58 -7.90
CA LEU A 200 -10.97 6.13 -6.96
C LEU A 200 -11.63 6.90 -5.81
N TYR A 201 -12.72 7.61 -6.09
CA TYR A 201 -13.41 8.38 -5.07
C TYR A 201 -14.08 7.52 -4.00
N VAL A 202 -14.40 6.26 -4.29
CA VAL A 202 -14.96 5.31 -3.31
C VAL A 202 -13.96 5.02 -2.17
N THR A 203 -12.68 5.19 -2.40
CA THR A 203 -11.66 5.01 -1.35
C THR A 203 -11.76 6.06 -0.24
N ILE A 204 -12.24 7.27 -0.55
CA ILE A 204 -12.36 8.37 0.41
C ILE A 204 -13.36 8.02 1.52
N PRO A 205 -14.64 7.69 1.23
CA PRO A 205 -15.58 7.29 2.27
C PRO A 205 -15.12 6.04 3.04
N LEU A 206 -14.45 5.09 2.40
CA LEU A 206 -13.89 3.94 3.10
C LEU A 206 -12.85 4.34 4.14
N ILE A 207 -11.91 5.25 3.80
CA ILE A 207 -10.92 5.74 4.76
C ILE A 207 -11.59 6.53 5.88
N ILE A 208 -12.60 7.36 5.56
CA ILE A 208 -13.40 8.08 6.58
C ILE A 208 -14.11 7.09 7.50
N CYS A 209 -14.73 6.04 6.97
CA CYS A 209 -15.33 4.97 7.78
C CYS A 209 -14.30 4.30 8.69
N ALA A 210 -13.09 4.03 8.21
CA ALA A 210 -12.02 3.48 9.04
C ALA A 210 -11.65 4.43 10.19
N ILE A 211 -11.58 5.74 9.94
CA ILE A 211 -11.34 6.75 10.99
C ILE A 211 -12.45 6.72 12.03
N VAL A 212 -13.72 6.69 11.60
CA VAL A 212 -14.88 6.64 12.51
C VAL A 212 -14.89 5.35 13.32
N ILE A 213 -14.68 4.18 12.70
CA ILE A 213 -14.63 2.90 13.39
C ILE A 213 -13.53 2.91 14.45
N ARG A 214 -12.36 3.44 14.12
CA ARG A 214 -11.26 3.58 15.08
C ARG A 214 -11.62 4.47 16.25
N GLU A 215 -12.26 5.60 15.99
CA GLU A 215 -12.69 6.55 17.03
C GLU A 215 -13.75 5.92 17.96
N LEU A 216 -14.73 5.22 17.39
CA LEU A 216 -15.77 4.52 18.17
C LEU A 216 -15.17 3.40 19.04
N ARG A 217 -14.19 2.66 18.53
CA ARG A 217 -13.50 1.64 19.33
C ARG A 217 -12.73 2.23 20.49
N PHE A 218 -12.03 3.33 20.26
CA PHE A 218 -11.29 4.04 21.30
C PHE A 218 -12.24 4.54 22.40
N ARG A 219 -13.37 5.13 22.01
CA ARG A 219 -14.36 5.67 22.94
C ARG A 219 -15.06 4.58 23.76
N ASN A 220 -15.39 3.44 23.15
CA ASN A 220 -16.17 2.39 23.80
C ASN A 220 -15.33 1.44 24.66
N LYS A 221 -14.08 1.20 24.31
CA LYS A 221 -13.24 0.22 25.02
C LYS A 221 -12.16 0.85 25.89
N GLY A 222 -11.90 2.16 25.75
CA GLY A 222 -10.77 2.82 26.42
C GLY A 222 -9.40 2.20 26.06
N GLU A 223 -9.40 1.23 25.13
CA GLU A 223 -8.19 0.53 24.74
C GLU A 223 -7.50 1.28 23.61
N PRO A 224 -6.26 1.73 23.82
CA PRO A 224 -5.40 2.10 22.72
C PRO A 224 -5.24 0.91 21.78
N LEU A 225 -5.04 1.14 20.49
CA LEU A 225 -4.70 0.06 19.56
C LEU A 225 -3.52 -0.74 20.14
N VAL A 226 -3.53 -2.04 19.90
CA VAL A 226 -2.59 -3.00 20.50
C VAL A 226 -1.12 -2.55 20.43
N GLY A 227 -0.76 -1.77 19.39
CA GLY A 227 0.58 -1.22 19.25
C GLY A 227 0.89 0.02 20.11
N GLU A 228 -0.11 0.75 20.62
CA GLU A 228 0.15 1.91 21.50
C GLU A 228 0.61 1.52 22.91
N LYS A 229 0.38 0.26 23.33
CA LYS A 229 0.89 -0.29 24.58
C LYS A 229 2.35 -0.76 24.46
N GLU A 230 2.79 -1.10 23.27
CA GLU A 230 4.17 -1.57 23.01
C GLU A 230 5.17 -0.41 22.86
N ASP A 231 4.71 0.83 22.58
CA ASP A 231 5.56 2.03 22.46
C ASP A 231 6.24 2.47 23.77
N LYS A 232 5.94 1.83 24.92
CA LYS A 232 6.73 1.97 26.16
C LYS A 232 7.96 1.08 26.20
N VAL A 233 8.10 0.14 25.27
CA VAL A 233 9.34 -0.56 24.99
C VAL A 233 10.08 0.31 23.98
N GLU A 234 11.12 0.97 24.44
CA GLU A 234 12.05 1.84 23.73
C GLU A 234 12.30 1.29 22.30
N TYR A 235 11.70 1.93 21.31
CA TYR A 235 11.90 1.58 19.90
C TYR A 235 13.32 2.05 19.53
N LYS A 236 14.33 1.21 19.79
CA LYS A 236 15.64 1.38 19.16
C LYS A 236 15.40 1.28 17.66
N GLU A 237 15.63 2.38 16.96
CA GLU A 237 15.52 2.38 15.50
C GLU A 237 16.40 1.25 14.96
N PRO A 238 15.91 0.41 14.02
CA PRO A 238 16.71 -0.71 13.47
C PRO A 238 18.05 -0.24 12.88
N MET A 239 18.13 1.05 12.51
CA MET A 239 19.35 1.69 12.06
C MET A 239 20.34 1.96 13.20
N GLN A 240 19.85 2.19 14.42
CA GLN A 240 20.67 2.39 15.60
C GLN A 240 21.30 1.08 16.03
N GLU A 241 20.54 0.00 15.98
CA GLU A 241 21.03 -1.37 16.28
C GLU A 241 22.09 -1.81 15.26
N PHE A 242 21.88 -1.50 13.96
CA PHE A 242 22.87 -1.75 12.91
C PHE A 242 24.13 -0.90 13.09
N VAL A 243 23.99 0.38 13.47
CA VAL A 243 25.13 1.30 13.72
C VAL A 243 25.89 0.87 14.97
N ASP A 244 25.20 0.42 16.02
CA ASP A 244 25.81 -0.04 17.25
C ASP A 244 26.52 -1.39 17.04
N ASP A 245 25.97 -2.30 16.25
CA ASP A 245 26.58 -3.58 15.84
C ASP A 245 27.82 -3.35 14.95
N PHE A 246 27.76 -2.35 14.06
CA PHE A 246 28.89 -1.94 13.23
C PHE A 246 30.01 -1.30 14.05
N LYS A 247 29.68 -0.48 15.05
CA LYS A 247 30.65 0.12 15.99
C LYS A 247 31.31 -0.91 16.91
N LEU A 248 30.56 -1.94 17.31
CA LEU A 248 31.10 -3.06 18.08
C LEU A 248 32.10 -3.88 17.24
N LYS A 249 31.83 -4.14 15.99
CA LYS A 249 32.71 -4.89 15.08
C LYS A 249 33.95 -4.12 14.63
N THR A 250 33.94 -2.79 14.71
CA THR A 250 35.09 -1.94 14.34
C THR A 250 35.99 -1.60 15.54
N LYS A 251 35.64 -2.03 16.76
CA LYS A 251 36.35 -1.66 17.97
C LYS A 251 37.36 -2.69 18.47
N ASP A 252 37.55 -3.81 17.77
CA ASP A 252 38.59 -4.77 18.05
C ASP A 252 39.37 -5.12 16.78
N PRO A 253 40.62 -4.58 16.58
CA PRO A 253 41.77 -5.40 16.82
C PRO A 253 43.04 -4.60 17.23
N GLU A 254 43.06 -3.95 18.35
CA GLU A 254 44.31 -3.41 18.89
C GLU A 254 44.34 -3.59 20.41
N ASP A 255 44.51 -4.80 20.87
CA ASP A 255 45.23 -5.08 22.12
C ASP A 255 45.50 -6.61 22.30
N LYS A 256 46.34 -7.18 21.46
CA LYS A 256 47.10 -8.37 21.84
C LYS A 256 48.57 -8.01 21.85
N GLY A 257 48.95 -7.36 22.96
CA GLY A 257 50.33 -7.13 23.27
C GLY A 257 51.10 -8.45 23.25
N THR A 258 52.07 -8.48 22.38
CA THR A 258 53.09 -9.51 22.21
C THR A 258 53.97 -9.46 23.47
N GLU A 259 53.69 -10.30 24.48
CA GLU A 259 54.71 -10.66 25.49
C GLU A 259 55.71 -11.57 24.79
N MET A 260 56.83 -10.97 24.37
CA MET A 260 58.07 -11.70 24.05
C MET A 260 58.69 -12.13 25.37
N LYS A 261 58.64 -13.43 25.69
CA LYS A 261 59.51 -14.04 26.71
C LYS A 261 60.87 -14.23 26.09
N GLU A 262 61.88 -13.48 26.64
CA GLU A 262 63.28 -13.81 26.51
C GLU A 262 63.61 -15.13 27.28
N VAL A 263 64.22 -16.08 26.57
CA VAL A 263 65.13 -17.09 27.12
C VAL A 263 66.37 -17.17 26.26
#